data_c7ed2632539a212177dc3cb8a1b742b0
#
_entry.id   c7ed2632539a212177dc3cb8a1b742b0
#
_cell.length_a   1.000
_cell.length_b   1.000
_cell.length_c   1.000
_cell.angle_alpha   90.00
_cell.angle_beta   90.00
_cell.angle_gamma   90.00
#
_symmetry.space_group_name_H-M   'P 1'
#
loop_
_entity.id
_entity.type
_entity.pdbx_description
1 polymer ?
#
loop_
_entity_poly.entity_id
_entity_poly.type
_entity_poly.pdbx_seq_one_letter_code
_entity_poly.pdbx_strand_id
1 'polypeptide(L)'
;KENGLEGVIRLKDERRMIFQDAERLFKQDEGKKASFWKGKKKIEVWDLSGFKMEGCPYKLRVVRYHEQWEENGKETERFMWLVTTLEAADYRVLWEMMHRRWDIEENGFHQLKTYYHAKHCYCRDAVETIFNLIIIGFNVRELYLYRRSRNFAGSGISRKSINRIFCDDLLTEKVKQILCEKGG
;
A
#
# COMPACT_ATOMS: atom_id res chain seq x y z
N LYS A 1 6.49 -2.98 -18.14
CA LYS A 1 5.70 -3.31 -19.35
C LYS A 1 6.16 -4.61 -20.02
N GLU A 2 7.45 -4.96 -20.01
CA GLU A 2 7.94 -6.21 -20.63
C GLU A 2 7.28 -7.47 -20.06
N ASN A 3 6.90 -7.44 -18.77
CA ASN A 3 6.21 -8.53 -18.09
C ASN A 3 4.73 -8.22 -17.79
N GLY A 4 4.11 -7.28 -18.51
CA GLY A 4 2.74 -6.83 -18.26
C GLY A 4 2.57 -6.03 -16.94
N LEU A 5 3.67 -5.65 -16.29
CA LEU A 5 3.65 -4.88 -15.04
C LEU A 5 3.66 -3.39 -15.33
N GLU A 6 2.86 -2.67 -14.56
CA GLU A 6 2.81 -1.21 -14.55
C GLU A 6 3.36 -0.67 -13.22
N GLY A 7 3.95 0.53 -13.26
CA GLY A 7 4.55 1.14 -12.09
C GLY A 7 3.84 2.42 -11.66
N VAL A 8 3.67 2.59 -10.34
CA VAL A 8 3.28 3.86 -9.72
C VAL A 8 4.30 4.17 -8.64
N ILE A 9 5.07 5.23 -8.84
CA ILE A 9 6.22 5.57 -8.02
C ILE A 9 6.08 6.99 -7.51
N ARG A 10 6.30 7.22 -6.21
CA ARG A 10 6.36 8.56 -5.65
C ARG A 10 7.64 9.26 -6.07
N LEU A 11 7.51 10.44 -6.67
CA LEU A 11 8.63 11.28 -7.05
C LEU A 11 8.93 12.24 -5.89
N LYS A 12 10.04 12.01 -5.20
CA LYS A 12 10.45 12.78 -4.00
C LYS A 12 11.68 13.67 -4.23
N ASP A 13 12.49 13.33 -5.22
CA ASP A 13 13.77 14.03 -5.45
C ASP A 13 13.58 15.13 -6.48
N GLU A 14 13.54 16.37 -5.98
CA GLU A 14 13.38 17.59 -6.77
C GLU A 14 14.55 17.87 -7.72
N ARG A 15 15.70 17.22 -7.49
CA ARG A 15 16.89 17.33 -8.36
C ARG A 15 16.77 16.50 -9.63
N ARG A 16 15.81 15.58 -9.69
CA ARG A 16 15.56 14.76 -10.88
C ARG A 16 15.05 15.62 -12.04
N MET A 17 15.64 15.43 -13.23
CA MET A 17 15.22 16.16 -14.43
C MET A 17 13.72 16.05 -14.69
N ILE A 18 13.14 14.85 -14.55
CA ILE A 18 11.71 14.64 -14.76
C ILE A 18 10.84 15.47 -13.80
N PHE A 19 11.30 15.70 -12.55
CA PHE A 19 10.60 16.57 -11.62
C PHE A 19 10.67 18.03 -12.08
N GLN A 20 11.86 18.52 -12.43
CA GLN A 20 12.09 19.90 -12.87
C GLN A 20 11.34 20.23 -14.16
N ASP A 21 11.34 19.30 -15.13
CA ASP A 21 10.60 19.48 -16.38
C ASP A 21 9.10 19.54 -16.14
N ALA A 22 8.58 18.61 -15.33
CA ALA A 22 7.16 18.60 -14.99
C ALA A 22 6.74 19.85 -14.17
N GLU A 23 7.57 20.29 -13.21
CA GLU A 23 7.29 21.48 -12.42
C GLU A 23 7.24 22.74 -13.30
N ARG A 24 8.17 22.88 -14.25
CA ARG A 24 8.19 23.99 -15.21
C ARG A 24 6.92 24.04 -16.03
N LEU A 25 6.50 22.90 -16.58
CA LEU A 25 5.29 22.81 -17.40
C LEU A 25 4.02 23.10 -16.57
N PHE A 26 3.92 22.56 -15.37
CA PHE A 26 2.79 22.84 -14.47
C PHE A 26 2.71 24.29 -14.00
N LYS A 27 3.85 25.00 -13.89
CA LYS A 27 3.88 26.45 -13.62
C LYS A 27 3.39 27.28 -14.81
N GLN A 28 3.48 26.76 -16.03
CA GLN A 28 2.97 27.37 -17.26
C GLN A 28 1.51 26.98 -17.55
N ASP A 29 0.83 26.39 -16.57
CA ASP A 29 -0.52 25.84 -16.67
C ASP A 29 -0.69 24.78 -17.79
N GLU A 30 0.40 24.16 -18.22
CA GLU A 30 0.33 23.03 -19.12
C GLU A 30 -0.13 21.75 -18.38
N GLY A 31 -0.84 20.91 -19.11
CA GLY A 31 -1.39 19.66 -18.61
C GLY A 31 -2.85 19.78 -18.16
N LYS A 32 -3.43 18.62 -17.89
CA LYS A 32 -4.81 18.51 -17.42
C LYS A 32 -4.91 18.95 -15.97
N LYS A 33 -5.69 19.99 -15.69
CA LYS A 33 -5.97 20.46 -14.34
C LYS A 33 -7.36 20.00 -13.90
N ALA A 34 -7.46 19.42 -12.72
CA ALA A 34 -8.71 18.94 -12.15
C ALA A 34 -8.74 19.15 -10.64
N SER A 35 -9.90 19.02 -10.02
CA SER A 35 -10.02 19.02 -8.57
C SER A 35 -11.08 18.05 -8.09
N PHE A 36 -10.92 17.53 -6.86
CA PHE A 36 -11.91 16.69 -6.22
C PHE A 36 -11.81 16.79 -4.69
N TRP A 37 -12.83 16.29 -4.01
CA TRP A 37 -12.86 16.25 -2.56
C TRP A 37 -12.74 14.81 -2.06
N LYS A 38 -11.98 14.61 -0.98
CA LYS A 38 -11.96 13.37 -0.22
C LYS A 38 -12.13 13.66 1.26
N GLY A 39 -13.34 13.42 1.76
CA GLY A 39 -13.71 13.90 3.09
C GLY A 39 -13.59 15.42 3.18
N LYS A 40 -12.82 15.92 4.14
CA LYS A 40 -12.57 17.36 4.34
C LYS A 40 -11.40 17.91 3.53
N LYS A 41 -10.73 17.08 2.73
CA LYS A 41 -9.56 17.50 1.93
C LYS A 41 -9.98 17.90 0.54
N LYS A 42 -9.59 19.11 0.11
CA LYS A 42 -9.60 19.54 -1.27
C LYS A 42 -8.33 19.11 -1.95
N ILE A 43 -8.41 18.44 -3.09
CA ILE A 43 -7.27 17.96 -3.84
C ILE A 43 -7.31 18.58 -5.24
N GLU A 44 -6.30 19.36 -5.57
CA GLU A 44 -6.06 19.88 -6.91
C GLU A 44 -5.03 18.99 -7.61
N VAL A 45 -5.21 18.76 -8.90
CA VAL A 45 -4.42 17.81 -9.68
C VAL A 45 -3.90 18.46 -10.95
N TRP A 46 -2.62 18.25 -11.22
CA TRP A 46 -1.98 18.53 -12.52
C TRP A 46 -1.48 17.21 -13.07
N ASP A 47 -1.75 16.96 -14.33
CA ASP A 47 -1.57 15.65 -14.95
C ASP A 47 -1.07 15.81 -16.37
N LEU A 48 0.12 15.32 -16.66
CA LEU A 48 0.76 15.40 -17.97
C LEU A 48 1.50 14.12 -18.31
N SER A 49 1.33 13.66 -19.55
CA SER A 49 1.98 12.46 -20.09
C SER A 49 3.08 12.83 -21.09
N GLY A 50 3.92 11.87 -21.40
CA GLY A 50 4.92 12.01 -22.46
C GLY A 50 6.33 12.29 -22.00
N PHE A 51 6.57 12.29 -20.68
CA PHE A 51 7.92 12.45 -20.14
C PHE A 51 8.81 11.26 -20.49
N LYS A 52 10.09 11.55 -20.67
CA LYS A 52 11.15 10.55 -20.84
C LYS A 52 12.09 10.61 -19.64
N MET A 53 12.65 9.48 -19.29
CA MET A 53 13.65 9.37 -18.24
C MET A 53 14.78 8.48 -18.76
N GLU A 54 16.02 8.86 -18.49
CA GLU A 54 17.18 8.08 -18.86
C GLU A 54 17.10 6.66 -18.26
N GLY A 55 17.41 5.65 -19.05
CA GLY A 55 17.28 4.25 -18.65
C GLY A 55 15.86 3.69 -18.64
N CYS A 56 14.83 4.49 -18.98
CA CYS A 56 13.46 4.03 -19.11
C CYS A 56 12.98 4.13 -20.56
N PRO A 57 12.69 3.01 -21.25
CA PRO A 57 12.28 3.01 -22.66
C PRO A 57 10.82 3.46 -22.84
N TYR A 58 10.07 3.65 -21.79
CA TYR A 58 8.65 3.98 -21.82
C TYR A 58 8.40 5.47 -21.62
N LYS A 59 7.32 5.97 -22.23
CA LYS A 59 6.78 7.28 -21.88
C LYS A 59 6.19 7.22 -20.49
N LEU A 60 6.46 8.24 -19.70
CA LEU A 60 6.01 8.36 -18.33
C LEU A 60 4.96 9.47 -18.23
N ARG A 61 4.03 9.27 -17.33
CA ARG A 61 3.03 10.25 -16.91
C ARG A 61 3.42 10.77 -15.54
N VAL A 62 3.40 12.09 -15.37
CA VAL A 62 3.65 12.75 -14.09
C VAL A 62 2.36 13.38 -13.59
N VAL A 63 2.01 13.11 -12.35
CA VAL A 63 0.84 13.69 -11.70
C VAL A 63 1.26 14.38 -10.41
N ARG A 64 0.87 15.64 -10.24
CA ARG A 64 1.05 16.41 -9.02
C ARG A 64 -0.29 16.58 -8.34
N TYR A 65 -0.35 16.32 -7.05
CA TYR A 65 -1.49 16.60 -6.20
C TYR A 65 -1.11 17.69 -5.21
N HIS A 66 -2.02 18.64 -5.02
CA HIS A 66 -1.98 19.63 -3.96
C HIS A 66 -3.17 19.37 -3.04
N GLU A 67 -2.91 18.85 -1.87
CA GLU A 67 -3.90 18.56 -0.86
C GLU A 67 -3.99 19.71 0.12
N GLN A 68 -5.20 20.18 0.38
CA GLN A 68 -5.50 21.26 1.32
C GLN A 68 -6.57 20.80 2.30
N TRP A 69 -6.36 21.02 3.59
CA TRP A 69 -7.33 20.71 4.64
C TRP A 69 -7.13 21.57 5.87
N GLU A 70 -8.13 21.66 6.70
CA GLU A 70 -8.02 22.29 8.02
C GLU A 70 -7.72 21.23 9.08
N GLU A 71 -6.68 21.46 9.89
CA GLU A 71 -6.29 20.63 11.01
C GLU A 71 -6.07 21.50 12.25
N ASN A 72 -6.85 21.23 13.31
CA ASN A 72 -6.79 22.00 14.57
C ASN A 72 -6.96 23.51 14.38
N GLY A 73 -7.85 23.95 13.47
CA GLY A 73 -8.09 25.36 13.18
C GLY A 73 -6.99 26.04 12.36
N LYS A 74 -6.08 25.26 11.76
CA LYS A 74 -5.04 25.77 10.86
C LYS A 74 -5.17 25.16 9.48
N GLU A 75 -5.03 25.99 8.46
CA GLU A 75 -4.90 25.50 7.09
C GLU A 75 -3.58 24.75 6.95
N THR A 76 -3.67 23.54 6.43
CA THR A 76 -2.54 22.66 6.18
C THR A 76 -2.57 22.24 4.72
N GLU A 77 -1.40 22.23 4.09
CA GLU A 77 -1.25 21.82 2.70
C GLU A 77 -0.12 20.81 2.51
N ARG A 78 -0.23 20.02 1.48
CA ARG A 78 0.80 19.06 1.10
C ARG A 78 0.84 18.85 -0.39
N PHE A 79 2.04 18.82 -0.96
CA PHE A 79 2.27 18.40 -2.33
C PHE A 79 2.71 16.94 -2.38
N MET A 80 2.14 16.21 -3.33
CA MET A 80 2.53 14.84 -3.64
C MET A 80 2.70 14.69 -5.15
N TRP A 81 3.84 14.14 -5.54
CA TRP A 81 4.18 13.90 -6.93
C TRP A 81 4.31 12.41 -7.17
N LEU A 82 3.83 11.95 -8.30
CA LEU A 82 4.04 10.58 -8.75
C LEU A 82 4.40 10.52 -10.23
N VAL A 83 5.12 9.45 -10.55
CA VAL A 83 5.44 9.03 -11.92
C VAL A 83 4.82 7.67 -12.14
N THR A 84 4.20 7.47 -13.28
CA THR A 84 3.55 6.20 -13.60
C THR A 84 3.65 5.87 -15.09
N THR A 85 3.63 4.57 -15.40
CA THR A 85 3.45 4.02 -16.75
C THR A 85 1.99 3.77 -17.09
N LEU A 86 1.06 3.94 -16.15
CA LEU A 86 -0.39 3.81 -16.33
C LEU A 86 -0.94 5.04 -17.05
N GLU A 87 -1.11 4.94 -18.36
CA GLU A 87 -1.59 6.04 -19.17
C GLU A 87 -3.08 6.32 -18.98
N ALA A 88 -3.90 5.26 -18.85
CA ALA A 88 -5.35 5.34 -18.81
C ALA A 88 -5.97 5.41 -17.39
N ALA A 89 -5.15 5.28 -16.34
CA ALA A 89 -5.67 5.28 -14.98
C ALA A 89 -6.23 6.66 -14.57
N ASP A 90 -7.41 6.67 -13.94
CA ASP A 90 -7.98 7.89 -13.38
C ASP A 90 -7.05 8.45 -12.28
N TYR A 91 -6.86 9.77 -12.26
CA TYR A 91 -6.01 10.42 -11.26
C TYR A 91 -6.49 10.20 -9.82
N ARG A 92 -7.79 9.99 -9.58
CA ARG A 92 -8.34 9.66 -8.26
C ARG A 92 -7.89 8.27 -7.80
N VAL A 93 -7.87 7.31 -8.73
CA VAL A 93 -7.37 5.96 -8.46
C VAL A 93 -5.88 5.99 -8.13
N LEU A 94 -5.07 6.74 -8.88
CA LEU A 94 -3.65 6.91 -8.61
C LEU A 94 -3.40 7.56 -7.24
N TRP A 95 -4.21 8.55 -6.87
CA TRP A 95 -4.17 9.18 -5.55
C TRP A 95 -4.47 8.16 -4.44
N GLU A 96 -5.51 7.36 -4.59
CA GLU A 96 -5.85 6.30 -3.63
C GLU A 96 -4.76 5.24 -3.51
N MET A 97 -4.19 4.78 -4.63
CA MET A 97 -3.09 3.82 -4.62
C MET A 97 -1.89 4.33 -3.82
N MET A 98 -1.53 5.60 -4.00
CA MET A 98 -0.42 6.21 -3.26
C MET A 98 -0.69 6.33 -1.75
N HIS A 99 -1.92 6.61 -1.36
CA HIS A 99 -2.31 6.66 0.06
C HIS A 99 -2.38 5.27 0.68
N ARG A 100 -2.94 4.28 -0.03
CA ARG A 100 -3.01 2.89 0.43
C ARG A 100 -1.64 2.21 0.54
N ARG A 101 -0.60 2.74 -0.12
CA ARG A 101 0.76 2.23 0.08
C ARG A 101 1.18 2.27 1.56
N TRP A 102 0.75 3.27 2.32
CA TRP A 102 0.97 3.36 3.76
C TRP A 102 0.33 2.19 4.54
N ASP A 103 -0.78 1.67 4.04
CA ASP A 103 -1.44 0.52 4.66
C ASP A 103 -0.52 -0.71 4.68
N ILE A 104 0.35 -0.87 3.67
CA ILE A 104 1.35 -1.94 3.63
C ILE A 104 2.39 -1.74 4.73
N GLU A 105 2.88 -0.52 4.92
CA GLU A 105 3.91 -0.21 5.91
C GLU A 105 3.34 -0.24 7.34
N GLU A 106 2.25 0.44 7.60
CA GLU A 106 1.66 0.54 8.93
C GLU A 106 0.87 -0.71 9.35
N ASN A 107 0.08 -1.26 8.45
CA ASN A 107 -0.70 -2.46 8.77
C ASN A 107 0.05 -3.75 8.46
N GLY A 108 0.63 -3.90 7.27
CA GLY A 108 1.31 -5.11 6.87
C GLY A 108 2.57 -5.37 7.70
N PHE A 109 3.55 -4.49 7.62
CA PHE A 109 4.82 -4.66 8.34
C PHE A 109 4.67 -4.57 9.86
N HIS A 110 3.77 -3.71 10.36
CA HIS A 110 3.48 -3.66 11.79
C HIS A 110 2.91 -4.99 12.28
N GLN A 111 1.96 -5.58 11.56
CA GLN A 111 1.38 -6.87 11.91
C GLN A 111 2.41 -7.99 11.84
N LEU A 112 3.23 -8.05 10.79
CA LEU A 112 4.31 -9.03 10.67
C LEU A 112 5.28 -8.96 11.86
N LYS A 113 5.65 -7.76 12.29
CA LYS A 113 6.56 -7.56 13.44
C LYS A 113 5.91 -7.92 14.77
N THR A 114 4.65 -7.53 14.96
CA THR A 114 3.97 -7.60 16.27
C THR A 114 3.32 -8.95 16.51
N TYR A 115 2.66 -9.51 15.51
CA TYR A 115 1.87 -10.73 15.67
C TYR A 115 2.56 -11.98 15.13
N TYR A 116 3.43 -11.84 14.14
CA TYR A 116 4.16 -12.94 13.52
C TYR A 116 5.64 -12.98 13.94
N HIS A 117 6.05 -12.06 14.81
CA HIS A 117 7.42 -11.97 15.33
C HIS A 117 8.49 -11.99 14.22
N ALA A 118 8.22 -11.39 13.07
CA ALA A 118 9.11 -11.41 11.90
C ALA A 118 10.48 -10.77 12.14
N LYS A 119 10.68 -10.09 13.28
CA LYS A 119 11.99 -9.61 13.73
C LYS A 119 12.83 -10.68 14.42
N HIS A 120 12.22 -11.79 14.84
CA HIS A 120 12.93 -12.84 15.54
C HIS A 120 13.65 -13.74 14.55
N CYS A 121 14.92 -14.02 14.83
CA CYS A 121 15.70 -14.95 14.02
C CYS A 121 15.48 -16.37 14.54
N TYR A 122 14.57 -17.10 13.94
CA TYR A 122 14.25 -18.48 14.31
C TYR A 122 15.32 -19.50 13.87
N CYS A 123 16.03 -19.20 12.77
CA CYS A 123 17.07 -20.05 12.25
C CYS A 123 18.08 -19.19 11.47
N ARG A 124 19.36 -19.31 11.79
CA ARG A 124 20.40 -18.50 11.13
C ARG A 124 20.68 -18.93 9.69
N ASP A 125 20.55 -20.22 9.42
CA ASP A 125 20.89 -20.80 8.11
C ASP A 125 19.72 -20.78 7.12
N ALA A 126 18.49 -20.50 7.58
CA ALA A 126 17.28 -20.54 6.77
C ALA A 126 16.39 -19.29 6.97
N VAL A 127 16.99 -18.11 7.17
CA VAL A 127 16.27 -16.86 7.46
C VAL A 127 15.27 -16.53 6.36
N GLU A 128 15.65 -16.62 5.10
CA GLU A 128 14.80 -16.35 3.96
C GLU A 128 13.61 -17.33 3.89
N THR A 129 13.86 -18.61 4.08
CA THR A 129 12.81 -19.64 4.07
C THR A 129 11.79 -19.40 5.17
N ILE A 130 12.24 -19.13 6.39
CA ILE A 130 11.37 -18.81 7.53
C ILE A 130 10.57 -17.54 7.25
N PHE A 131 11.21 -16.50 6.73
CA PHE A 131 10.52 -15.26 6.39
C PHE A 131 9.45 -15.46 5.32
N ASN A 132 9.74 -16.25 4.28
CA ASN A 132 8.78 -16.60 3.24
C ASN A 132 7.58 -17.38 3.81
N LEU A 133 7.81 -18.31 4.74
CA LEU A 133 6.71 -19.03 5.44
C LEU A 133 5.85 -18.08 6.27
N ILE A 134 6.45 -17.11 6.95
CA ILE A 134 5.73 -16.07 7.70
C ILE A 134 4.86 -15.23 6.75
N ILE A 135 5.40 -14.82 5.59
CA ILE A 135 4.64 -14.06 4.58
C ILE A 135 3.48 -14.89 4.01
N ILE A 136 3.69 -16.17 3.73
CA ILE A 136 2.63 -17.06 3.26
C ILE A 136 1.53 -17.17 4.31
N GLY A 137 1.88 -17.43 5.57
CA GLY A 137 0.93 -17.50 6.68
C GLY A 137 0.13 -16.20 6.86
N PHE A 138 0.81 -15.05 6.75
CA PHE A 138 0.18 -13.74 6.77
C PHE A 138 -0.83 -13.58 5.63
N ASN A 139 -0.44 -13.89 4.39
CA ASN A 139 -1.32 -13.75 3.23
C ASN A 139 -2.53 -14.70 3.29
N VAL A 140 -2.35 -15.94 3.76
CA VAL A 140 -3.45 -16.88 3.95
C VAL A 140 -4.44 -16.36 4.99
N ARG A 141 -3.95 -15.81 6.10
CA ARG A 141 -4.79 -15.17 7.12
C ARG A 141 -5.55 -13.97 6.57
N GLU A 142 -4.88 -13.06 5.84
CA GLU A 142 -5.54 -11.89 5.25
C GLU A 142 -6.61 -12.30 4.23
N LEU A 143 -6.37 -13.34 3.43
CA LEU A 143 -7.36 -13.91 2.52
C LEU A 143 -8.56 -14.49 3.28
N TYR A 144 -8.32 -15.21 4.40
CA TYR A 144 -9.37 -15.71 5.27
C TYR A 144 -10.22 -14.57 5.83
N LEU A 145 -9.58 -13.52 6.36
CA LEU A 145 -10.26 -12.33 6.88
C LEU A 145 -11.07 -11.62 5.80
N TYR A 146 -10.51 -11.47 4.60
CA TYR A 146 -11.21 -10.86 3.46
C TYR A 146 -12.47 -11.63 3.09
N ARG A 147 -12.38 -12.95 3.00
CA ARG A 147 -13.54 -13.81 2.67
C ARG A 147 -14.61 -13.82 3.77
N ARG A 148 -14.21 -13.66 5.03
CA ARG A 148 -15.12 -13.68 6.19
C ARG A 148 -15.35 -12.29 6.78
N SER A 149 -14.97 -11.22 6.10
CA SER A 149 -15.08 -9.84 6.59
C SER A 149 -16.50 -9.48 7.06
N ARG A 150 -17.52 -9.97 6.39
CA ARG A 150 -18.92 -9.75 6.78
C ARG A 150 -19.28 -10.37 8.13
N ASN A 151 -18.66 -11.49 8.49
CA ASN A 151 -18.91 -12.19 9.77
C ASN A 151 -18.24 -11.48 10.94
N PHE A 152 -17.16 -10.73 10.68
CA PHE A 152 -16.40 -10.01 11.70
C PHE A 152 -16.74 -8.53 11.79
N ALA A 153 -17.36 -7.96 10.75
CA ALA A 153 -17.76 -6.56 10.73
C ALA A 153 -18.83 -6.28 11.81
N GLY A 154 -18.52 -5.35 12.70
CA GLY A 154 -19.42 -4.96 13.78
C GLY A 154 -19.53 -5.95 14.96
N SER A 155 -18.80 -7.06 14.94
CA SER A 155 -18.86 -8.08 16.00
C SER A 155 -18.16 -7.70 17.30
N GLY A 156 -17.35 -6.64 17.32
CA GLY A 156 -16.52 -6.26 18.47
C GLY A 156 -15.42 -7.27 18.83
N ILE A 157 -15.21 -8.31 18.02
CA ILE A 157 -14.22 -9.36 18.26
C ILE A 157 -12.81 -8.80 18.09
N SER A 158 -11.94 -9.05 19.09
CA SER A 158 -10.55 -8.57 19.03
C SER A 158 -9.74 -9.29 17.94
N ARG A 159 -8.70 -8.63 17.40
CA ARG A 159 -7.78 -9.27 16.44
C ARG A 159 -7.13 -10.54 17.00
N LYS A 160 -6.85 -10.61 18.31
CA LYS A 160 -6.32 -11.80 18.99
C LYS A 160 -7.31 -12.95 18.92
N SER A 161 -8.58 -12.68 19.17
CA SER A 161 -9.65 -13.69 19.07
C SER A 161 -9.86 -14.17 17.64
N ILE A 162 -9.79 -13.28 16.67
CA ILE A 162 -9.87 -13.64 15.23
C ILE A 162 -8.70 -14.55 14.84
N ASN A 163 -7.48 -14.27 15.31
CA ASN A 163 -6.34 -15.14 15.05
C ASN A 163 -6.54 -16.54 15.62
N ARG A 164 -7.12 -16.65 16.83
CA ARG A 164 -7.44 -17.96 17.42
C ARG A 164 -8.45 -18.72 16.57
N ILE A 165 -9.53 -18.06 16.18
CA ILE A 165 -10.55 -18.67 15.30
C ILE A 165 -9.93 -19.14 13.97
N PHE A 166 -9.06 -18.32 13.38
CA PHE A 166 -8.34 -18.69 12.17
C PHE A 166 -7.47 -19.92 12.35
N CYS A 167 -6.69 -20.01 13.42
CA CYS A 167 -5.88 -21.19 13.74
C CYS A 167 -6.77 -22.42 14.00
N ASP A 168 -7.87 -22.25 14.71
CA ASP A 168 -8.83 -23.32 14.98
C ASP A 168 -9.48 -23.85 13.70
N ASP A 169 -9.80 -22.96 12.77
CA ASP A 169 -10.39 -23.33 11.46
C ASP A 169 -9.38 -24.03 10.52
N LEU A 170 -8.08 -23.72 10.64
CA LEU A 170 -7.02 -24.36 9.85
C LEU A 170 -6.68 -25.77 10.32
N LEU A 171 -6.83 -26.06 11.62
CA LEU A 171 -6.48 -27.34 12.19
C LEU A 171 -7.67 -28.28 12.15
N THR A 172 -7.48 -29.44 11.54
CA THR A 172 -8.49 -30.51 11.64
C THR A 172 -8.57 -31.03 13.06
N GLU A 173 -9.74 -31.52 13.47
CA GLU A 173 -9.94 -32.09 14.82
C GLU A 173 -8.92 -33.18 15.15
N LYS A 174 -8.53 -33.98 14.18
CA LYS A 174 -7.50 -35.01 14.32
C LYS A 174 -6.13 -34.42 14.70
N VAL A 175 -5.75 -33.29 14.10
CA VAL A 175 -4.47 -32.61 14.41
C VAL A 175 -4.54 -31.95 15.78
N LYS A 176 -5.68 -31.36 16.16
CA LYS A 176 -5.90 -30.79 17.49
C LYS A 176 -5.74 -31.84 18.59
N GLN A 177 -6.32 -33.04 18.40
CA GLN A 177 -6.16 -34.17 19.34
C GLN A 177 -4.69 -34.56 19.52
N ILE A 178 -3.93 -34.71 18.42
CA ILE A 178 -2.50 -35.07 18.48
C ILE A 178 -1.68 -34.00 19.22
N LEU A 179 -2.03 -32.72 19.05
CA LEU A 179 -1.32 -31.62 19.73
C LEU A 179 -1.64 -31.58 21.22
N CYS A 180 -2.88 -31.88 21.62
CA CYS A 180 -3.27 -31.98 23.03
C CYS A 180 -2.60 -33.17 23.73
N GLU A 181 -2.45 -34.31 23.08
CA GLU A 181 -1.82 -35.53 23.65
C GLU A 181 -0.29 -35.38 23.84
N LYS A 182 0.36 -34.50 23.04
CA LYS A 182 1.82 -34.27 23.13
C LYS A 182 2.23 -33.07 23.99
N GLY A 183 1.28 -32.28 24.45
CA GLY A 183 1.52 -31.04 25.23
C GLY A 183 1.28 -31.19 26.75
N GLY A 184 1.06 -32.41 27.22
CA GLY A 184 0.90 -32.73 28.66
C GLY A 184 2.19 -33.23 29.29
#